data_98a58df2fbc6e285ddad4026c2cd521a
#
_entry.id   98a58df2fbc6e285ddad4026c2cd521a
#
_cell.length_a   1.000
_cell.length_b   1.000
_cell.length_c   1.000
_cell.angle_alpha   90.00
_cell.angle_beta   90.00
_cell.angle_gamma   90.00
#
_symmetry.space_group_name_H-M   'P 1'
#
loop_
_entity.id
_entity.type
_entity.pdbx_description
1 polymer ?
#
loop_
_entity_poly.entity_id
_entity_poly.type
_entity_poly.pdbx_seq_one_letter_code
_entity_poly.pdbx_strand_id
1 'polypeptide(L)'
;MNITLVTVGKIKEKFNRDAVDEFVKRLSRYCKIRIIEVADENTPNNAPEAIEEQIKNKEGERILKNITDNMHVIALAIEGKELSSVKFAQKMERFGIEGTSDLCFVIGGSLGLSKEVYNRADELLSFSPMTFPHQLMRVILLEQVYRCFRIIHNEPYH
;
A
#
# COMPACT_ATOMS: atom_id res chain seq x y z
N MET A 1 -8.16 -7.81 12.75
CA MET A 1 -7.36 -6.70 12.18
C MET A 1 -8.04 -6.20 10.92
N ASN A 2 -8.12 -4.90 10.79
CA ASN A 2 -8.63 -4.23 9.60
C ASN A 2 -7.44 -3.68 8.81
N ILE A 3 -7.39 -3.98 7.52
CA ILE A 3 -6.34 -3.49 6.64
C ILE A 3 -7.01 -2.71 5.52
N THR A 4 -6.63 -1.45 5.38
CA THR A 4 -7.08 -0.58 4.29
C THR A 4 -5.90 -0.34 3.36
N LEU A 5 -6.11 -0.54 2.07
CA LEU A 5 -5.14 -0.19 1.03
C LEU A 5 -5.70 0.99 0.25
N VAL A 6 -5.02 2.13 0.34
CA VAL A 6 -5.40 3.32 -0.43
C VAL A 6 -4.43 3.45 -1.60
N THR A 7 -4.96 3.46 -2.81
CA THR A 7 -4.19 3.51 -4.05
C THR A 7 -4.69 4.62 -4.95
N VAL A 8 -3.83 5.08 -5.86
CA VAL A 8 -4.15 6.12 -6.83
C VAL A 8 -4.44 5.46 -8.18
N GLY A 9 -5.59 5.80 -8.75
CA GLY A 9 -6.03 5.30 -10.05
C GLY A 9 -6.71 3.95 -9.99
N LYS A 10 -7.42 3.61 -11.06
CA LYS A 10 -8.10 2.33 -11.22
C LYS A 10 -7.20 1.32 -11.89
N ILE A 11 -7.38 0.04 -11.56
CA ILE A 11 -6.71 -1.04 -12.26
C ILE A 11 -7.27 -1.12 -13.69
N LYS A 12 -6.37 -1.06 -14.66
CA LYS A 12 -6.73 -1.10 -16.10
C LYS A 12 -6.64 -2.50 -16.67
N GLU A 13 -5.66 -3.29 -16.21
CA GLU A 13 -5.40 -4.60 -16.78
C GLU A 13 -6.18 -5.68 -16.02
N LYS A 14 -6.90 -6.52 -16.77
CA LYS A 14 -7.71 -7.58 -16.18
C LYS A 14 -6.86 -8.55 -15.35
N PHE A 15 -5.64 -8.86 -15.79
CA PHE A 15 -4.79 -9.80 -15.04
C PHE A 15 -4.39 -9.25 -13.67
N ASN A 16 -4.18 -7.94 -13.53
CA ASN A 16 -3.92 -7.31 -12.25
C ASN A 16 -5.17 -7.33 -11.37
N ARG A 17 -6.33 -7.04 -11.93
CA ARG A 17 -7.60 -7.08 -11.21
C ARG A 17 -7.89 -8.47 -10.68
N ASP A 18 -7.73 -9.48 -11.54
CA ASP A 18 -7.96 -10.86 -11.15
C ASP A 18 -7.02 -11.30 -10.03
N ALA A 19 -5.75 -10.88 -10.11
CA ALA A 19 -4.78 -11.19 -9.07
C ALA A 19 -5.11 -10.50 -7.73
N VAL A 20 -5.51 -9.23 -7.77
CA VAL A 20 -5.95 -8.48 -6.58
C VAL A 20 -7.15 -9.19 -5.94
N ASP A 21 -8.16 -9.53 -6.75
CA ASP A 21 -9.36 -10.20 -6.26
C ASP A 21 -9.03 -11.55 -5.62
N GLU A 22 -8.11 -12.30 -6.21
CA GLU A 22 -7.68 -13.59 -5.65
C GLU A 22 -7.03 -13.41 -4.28
N PHE A 23 -6.12 -12.46 -4.11
CA PHE A 23 -5.47 -12.24 -2.83
C PHE A 23 -6.40 -11.64 -1.77
N VAL A 24 -7.32 -10.77 -2.17
CA VAL A 24 -8.37 -10.27 -1.26
C VAL A 24 -9.20 -11.46 -0.74
N LYS A 25 -9.58 -12.37 -1.62
CA LYS A 25 -10.30 -13.58 -1.23
C LYS A 25 -9.51 -14.43 -0.24
N ARG A 26 -8.23 -14.68 -0.52
CA ARG A 26 -7.37 -15.46 0.39
C ARG A 26 -7.19 -14.77 1.74
N LEU A 27 -7.07 -13.44 1.74
CA LEU A 27 -6.88 -12.65 2.96
C LEU A 27 -8.12 -12.62 3.84
N SER A 28 -9.31 -12.85 3.28
CA SER A 28 -10.57 -12.74 4.01
C SER A 28 -10.68 -13.68 5.22
N ARG A 29 -9.92 -14.77 5.24
CA ARG A 29 -9.90 -15.68 6.40
C ARG A 29 -9.02 -15.16 7.55
N TYR A 30 -8.16 -14.17 7.31
CA TYR A 30 -7.22 -13.66 8.31
C TYR A 30 -7.55 -12.26 8.80
N CYS A 31 -8.10 -11.43 7.93
CA CYS A 31 -8.35 -10.02 8.24
C CYS A 31 -9.50 -9.48 7.40
N LYS A 32 -9.94 -8.28 7.76
CA LYS A 32 -10.85 -7.51 6.93
C LYS A 32 -10.01 -6.58 6.06
N ILE A 33 -10.03 -6.82 4.76
CA ILE A 33 -9.29 -5.99 3.80
C ILE A 33 -10.24 -5.12 3.00
N ARG A 34 -9.87 -3.85 2.86
CA ARG A 34 -10.62 -2.88 2.06
C ARG A 34 -9.65 -2.14 1.17
N ILE A 35 -9.99 -2.04 -0.12
CA ILE A 35 -9.18 -1.32 -1.10
C ILE A 35 -9.95 -0.08 -1.53
N ILE A 36 -9.32 1.08 -1.44
CA ILE A 36 -9.88 2.36 -1.85
C ILE A 36 -9.01 2.90 -2.98
N GLU A 37 -9.61 3.04 -4.16
CA GLU A 37 -8.95 3.64 -5.32
C GLU A 37 -9.38 5.10 -5.39
N VAL A 38 -8.43 6.03 -5.20
CA VAL A 38 -8.72 7.46 -5.39
C VAL A 38 -8.39 7.86 -6.82
N ALA A 39 -9.05 8.89 -7.32
CA ALA A 39 -8.84 9.36 -8.68
C ALA A 39 -7.40 9.85 -8.89
N ASP A 40 -6.79 9.47 -10.01
CA ASP A 40 -5.50 9.99 -10.43
C ASP A 40 -5.65 11.30 -11.20
N GLU A 41 -4.57 12.08 -11.27
CA GLU A 41 -4.48 13.26 -12.10
C GLU A 41 -3.74 12.92 -13.39
N ASN A 42 -4.15 13.55 -14.48
CA ASN A 42 -3.47 13.39 -15.75
C ASN A 42 -2.11 14.09 -15.68
N THR A 43 -1.03 13.35 -16.01
CA THR A 43 0.33 13.88 -15.99
C THR A 43 0.75 14.23 -17.42
N PRO A 44 0.92 15.54 -17.75
CA PRO A 44 1.41 15.95 -19.06
C PRO A 44 2.84 15.44 -19.29
N ASN A 45 3.16 15.14 -20.56
CA ASN A 45 4.52 14.80 -20.93
C ASN A 45 5.44 16.01 -20.69
N ASN A 46 6.62 15.76 -20.13
CA ASN A 46 7.61 16.80 -19.82
C ASN A 46 7.05 17.94 -18.94
N ALA A 47 6.19 17.58 -17.97
CA ALA A 47 5.62 18.55 -17.06
C ALA A 47 6.72 19.21 -16.22
N PRO A 48 6.65 20.54 -15.97
CA PRO A 48 7.54 21.20 -15.03
C PRO A 48 7.37 20.62 -13.61
N GLU A 49 8.41 20.71 -12.80
CA GLU A 49 8.41 20.23 -11.42
C GLU A 49 7.25 20.80 -10.61
N ALA A 50 6.92 22.09 -10.81
CA ALA A 50 5.81 22.74 -10.11
C ALA A 50 4.47 22.08 -10.44
N ILE A 51 4.26 21.63 -11.67
CA ILE A 51 3.04 20.94 -12.10
C ILE A 51 3.01 19.53 -11.49
N GLU A 52 4.14 18.83 -11.46
CA GLU A 52 4.23 17.52 -10.84
C GLU A 52 3.92 17.59 -9.35
N GLU A 53 4.40 18.61 -8.65
CA GLU A 53 4.06 18.84 -7.25
C GLU A 53 2.56 19.07 -7.04
N GLN A 54 1.93 19.85 -7.92
CA GLN A 54 0.48 20.07 -7.85
C GLN A 54 -0.29 18.76 -8.03
N ILE A 55 0.14 17.91 -8.95
CA ILE A 55 -0.48 16.60 -9.20
C ILE A 55 -0.37 15.72 -7.95
N LYS A 56 0.84 15.61 -7.40
CA LYS A 56 1.06 14.82 -6.17
C LYS A 56 0.22 15.34 -5.01
N ASN A 57 0.11 16.65 -4.86
CA ASN A 57 -0.67 17.26 -3.79
C ASN A 57 -2.16 16.98 -3.93
N LYS A 58 -2.70 17.06 -5.13
CA LYS A 58 -4.11 16.73 -5.38
C LYS A 58 -4.41 15.25 -5.09
N GLU A 59 -3.56 14.36 -5.58
CA GLU A 59 -3.69 12.93 -5.30
C GLU A 59 -3.54 12.66 -3.80
N GLY A 60 -2.59 13.34 -3.16
CA GLY A 60 -2.34 13.22 -1.73
C GLY A 60 -3.53 13.67 -0.87
N GLU A 61 -4.20 14.75 -1.23
CA GLU A 61 -5.41 15.18 -0.55
C GLU A 61 -6.50 14.10 -0.59
N ARG A 62 -6.65 13.44 -1.74
CA ARG A 62 -7.62 12.35 -1.90
C ARG A 62 -7.25 11.15 -1.05
N ILE A 63 -5.96 10.82 -0.98
CA ILE A 63 -5.46 9.75 -0.11
C ILE A 63 -5.78 10.06 1.34
N LEU A 64 -5.41 11.26 1.81
CA LEU A 64 -5.54 11.66 3.21
C LEU A 64 -6.98 11.70 3.69
N LYS A 65 -7.95 11.96 2.81
CA LYS A 65 -9.36 11.92 3.17
C LYS A 65 -9.84 10.54 3.61
N ASN A 66 -9.12 9.49 3.25
CA ASN A 66 -9.46 8.10 3.57
C ASN A 66 -8.66 7.56 4.74
N ILE A 67 -7.80 8.38 5.34
CA ILE A 67 -6.97 7.98 6.47
C ILE A 67 -7.51 8.63 7.74
N THR A 68 -7.84 7.80 8.73
CA THR A 68 -8.31 8.30 10.03
C THR A 68 -7.15 8.34 11.02
N ASP A 69 -7.33 9.10 12.11
CA ASP A 69 -6.27 9.30 13.10
C ASP A 69 -5.84 8.02 13.81
N ASN A 70 -6.74 7.05 13.93
CA ASN A 70 -6.46 5.78 14.61
C ASN A 70 -5.73 4.77 13.73
N MET A 71 -5.56 5.05 12.46
CA MET A 71 -4.84 4.13 11.56
C MET A 71 -3.33 4.25 11.73
N HIS A 72 -2.67 3.10 11.77
CA HIS A 72 -1.21 3.04 11.61
C HIS A 72 -0.91 2.98 10.11
N VAL A 73 -0.24 3.99 9.58
CA VAL A 73 -0.06 4.19 8.15
C VAL A 73 1.34 3.78 7.71
N ILE A 74 1.40 2.86 6.75
CA ILE A 74 2.63 2.43 6.09
C ILE A 74 2.54 2.84 4.63
N ALA A 75 3.37 3.80 4.22
CA ALA A 75 3.41 4.23 2.83
C ALA A 75 4.53 3.49 2.09
N LEU A 76 4.25 3.04 0.88
CA LEU A 76 5.25 2.39 0.04
C LEU A 76 6.07 3.46 -0.67
N ALA A 77 7.38 3.39 -0.48
CA ALA A 77 8.32 4.34 -1.08
C ALA A 77 9.67 3.67 -1.28
N ILE A 78 10.34 3.99 -2.38
CA ILE A 78 11.66 3.42 -2.69
C ILE A 78 12.67 3.72 -1.58
N GLU A 79 12.62 4.92 -1.01
CA GLU A 79 13.50 5.35 0.07
C GLU A 79 13.12 4.81 1.44
N GLY A 80 12.08 3.99 1.53
CA GLY A 80 11.65 3.37 2.77
C GLY A 80 12.58 2.25 3.23
N LYS A 81 12.25 1.67 4.37
CA LYS A 81 13.01 0.54 4.91
C LYS A 81 12.66 -0.74 4.17
N GLU A 82 13.68 -1.49 3.75
CA GLU A 82 13.50 -2.79 3.14
C GLU A 82 13.43 -3.86 4.24
N LEU A 83 12.50 -4.80 4.08
CA LEU A 83 12.31 -5.92 4.99
C LEU A 83 12.28 -7.22 4.20
N SER A 84 12.82 -8.29 4.80
CA SER A 84 12.55 -9.63 4.29
C SER A 84 11.09 -10.00 4.57
N SER A 85 10.55 -10.99 3.86
CA SER A 85 9.19 -11.47 4.11
C SER A 85 9.01 -11.95 5.55
N VAL A 86 10.03 -12.61 6.12
CA VAL A 86 10.00 -13.07 7.51
C VAL A 86 9.94 -11.90 8.48
N LYS A 87 10.75 -10.87 8.26
CA LYS A 87 10.73 -9.67 9.12
C LYS A 87 9.43 -8.89 8.97
N PHE A 88 8.87 -8.84 7.77
CA PHE A 88 7.57 -8.21 7.57
C PHE A 88 6.48 -8.98 8.32
N ALA A 89 6.52 -10.31 8.27
CA ALA A 89 5.59 -11.14 9.04
C ALA A 89 5.71 -10.89 10.55
N GLN A 90 6.94 -10.77 11.06
CA GLN A 90 7.18 -10.46 12.47
C GLN A 90 6.60 -9.09 12.86
N LYS A 91 6.74 -8.10 11.98
CA LYS A 91 6.17 -6.77 12.18
C LYS A 91 4.64 -6.85 12.24
N MET A 92 4.03 -7.57 11.30
CA MET A 92 2.57 -7.75 11.25
C MET A 92 2.04 -8.46 12.50
N GLU A 93 2.74 -9.49 12.96
CA GLU A 93 2.39 -10.19 14.19
C GLU A 93 2.47 -9.25 15.40
N ARG A 94 3.51 -8.43 15.47
CA ARG A 94 3.67 -7.46 16.56
C ARG A 94 2.52 -6.45 16.61
N PHE A 95 2.05 -5.97 15.47
CA PHE A 95 0.87 -5.09 15.45
C PHE A 95 -0.32 -5.74 16.13
N GLY A 96 -0.58 -7.01 15.83
CA GLY A 96 -1.66 -7.75 16.47
C GLY A 96 -1.49 -7.88 17.97
N ILE A 97 -0.27 -8.21 18.42
CA ILE A 97 0.05 -8.36 19.84
C ILE A 97 -0.08 -7.03 20.60
N GLU A 98 0.36 -5.92 19.99
CA GLU A 98 0.33 -4.59 20.59
C GLU A 98 -1.05 -3.92 20.51
N GLY A 99 -2.02 -4.58 19.91
CA GLY A 99 -3.39 -4.06 19.82
C GLY A 99 -3.63 -3.06 18.68
N THR A 100 -2.74 -2.98 17.71
CA THR A 100 -2.97 -2.20 16.49
C THR A 100 -4.00 -2.90 15.64
N SER A 101 -5.23 -2.39 15.63
CA SER A 101 -6.34 -3.03 14.94
C SER A 101 -6.61 -2.51 13.53
N ASP A 102 -6.10 -1.32 13.20
CA ASP A 102 -6.33 -0.66 11.92
C ASP A 102 -5.00 -0.28 11.27
N LEU A 103 -4.64 -1.00 10.21
CA LEU A 103 -3.49 -0.69 9.37
C LEU A 103 -3.95 -0.06 8.06
N CYS A 104 -3.19 0.90 7.56
CA CYS A 104 -3.41 1.47 6.24
C CYS A 104 -2.11 1.42 5.45
N PHE A 105 -2.17 0.79 4.29
CA PHE A 105 -1.07 0.85 3.32
C PHE A 105 -1.42 1.87 2.24
N VAL A 106 -0.44 2.64 1.82
CA VAL A 106 -0.62 3.66 0.78
C VAL A 106 0.31 3.40 -0.39
N ILE A 107 -0.24 3.34 -1.58
CA ILE A 107 0.51 3.25 -2.83
C ILE A 107 0.18 4.47 -3.68
N GLY A 108 1.18 5.27 -4.00
CA GLY A 108 1.02 6.47 -4.82
C GLY A 108 0.81 6.18 -6.30
N GLY A 109 0.60 7.24 -7.06
CA GLY A 109 0.52 7.18 -8.51
C GLY A 109 1.90 7.19 -9.17
N SER A 110 1.93 7.48 -10.47
CA SER A 110 3.17 7.44 -11.27
C SER A 110 4.26 8.40 -10.80
N LEU A 111 3.89 9.52 -10.19
CA LEU A 111 4.83 10.51 -9.68
C LEU A 111 5.25 10.28 -8.22
N GLY A 112 4.63 9.29 -7.55
CA GLY A 112 4.90 9.03 -6.15
C GLY A 112 3.95 9.78 -5.22
N LEU A 113 4.37 9.95 -3.97
CA LEU A 113 3.54 10.51 -2.91
C LEU A 113 3.88 11.96 -2.62
N SER A 114 2.89 12.72 -2.17
CA SER A 114 3.09 14.10 -1.71
C SER A 114 3.82 14.13 -0.38
N LYS A 115 4.42 15.28 -0.07
CA LYS A 115 5.07 15.53 1.20
C LYS A 115 4.11 15.34 2.38
N GLU A 116 2.87 15.74 2.24
CA GLU A 116 1.86 15.62 3.29
C GLU A 116 1.52 14.16 3.60
N VAL A 117 1.47 13.32 2.57
CA VAL A 117 1.29 11.88 2.78
C VAL A 117 2.50 11.28 3.50
N TYR A 118 3.72 11.66 3.11
CA TYR A 118 4.93 11.24 3.83
C TYR A 118 4.89 11.66 5.30
N ASN A 119 4.47 12.89 5.57
CA ASN A 119 4.40 13.39 6.94
C ASN A 119 3.35 12.66 7.78
N ARG A 120 2.25 12.23 7.16
CA ARG A 120 1.20 11.46 7.85
C ARG A 120 1.61 10.02 8.09
N ALA A 121 2.43 9.44 7.22
CA ALA A 121 2.82 8.05 7.34
C ALA A 121 3.62 7.81 8.62
N ASP A 122 3.28 6.73 9.31
CA ASP A 122 4.03 6.31 10.50
C ASP A 122 5.31 5.57 10.11
N GLU A 123 5.30 4.91 8.97
CA GLU A 123 6.45 4.17 8.44
C GLU A 123 6.48 4.26 6.92
N LEU A 124 7.68 4.15 6.37
CA LEU A 124 7.90 3.99 4.93
C LEU A 124 8.46 2.59 4.68
N LEU A 125 7.86 1.87 3.74
CA LEU A 125 8.28 0.51 3.38
C LEU A 125 8.72 0.48 1.93
N SER A 126 9.92 -0.05 1.68
CA SER A 126 10.42 -0.26 0.33
C SER A 126 10.48 -1.75 0.01
N PHE A 127 9.98 -2.12 -1.15
CA PHE A 127 10.12 -3.49 -1.63
C PHE A 127 11.40 -3.69 -2.43
N SER A 128 12.00 -2.62 -2.94
CA SER A 128 13.20 -2.70 -3.77
C SER A 128 13.65 -1.30 -4.17
N PRO A 129 14.94 -1.09 -4.47
CA PRO A 129 15.38 0.10 -5.16
C PRO A 129 14.81 0.22 -6.59
N MET A 130 14.32 -0.89 -7.15
CA MET A 130 13.69 -0.87 -8.46
C MET A 130 12.29 -0.26 -8.40
N THR A 131 11.89 0.36 -9.49
CA THR A 131 10.54 0.89 -9.66
C THR A 131 9.64 -0.18 -10.29
N PHE A 132 8.50 -0.43 -9.68
CA PHE A 132 7.48 -1.33 -10.22
C PHE A 132 6.29 -0.53 -10.69
N PRO A 133 5.55 -1.00 -11.72
CA PRO A 133 4.28 -0.36 -12.05
C PRO A 133 3.36 -0.32 -10.82
N HIS A 134 2.77 0.84 -10.54
CA HIS A 134 1.97 1.01 -9.32
C HIS A 134 0.75 0.07 -9.26
N GLN A 135 0.21 -0.34 -10.40
CA GLN A 135 -0.89 -1.31 -10.42
C GLN A 135 -0.43 -2.73 -10.06
N LEU A 136 0.75 -3.12 -10.55
CA LEU A 136 1.36 -4.41 -10.18
C LEU A 136 1.77 -4.42 -8.71
N MET A 137 2.21 -3.28 -8.19
CA MET A 137 2.63 -3.15 -6.79
C MET A 137 1.50 -3.54 -5.83
N ARG A 138 0.24 -3.28 -6.18
CA ARG A 138 -0.91 -3.70 -5.37
C ARG A 138 -0.95 -5.20 -5.19
N VAL A 139 -0.69 -5.93 -6.27
CA VAL A 139 -0.65 -7.41 -6.25
C VAL A 139 0.50 -7.89 -5.37
N ILE A 140 1.68 -7.30 -5.55
CA ILE A 140 2.89 -7.67 -4.79
C ILE A 140 2.66 -7.43 -3.29
N LEU A 141 2.10 -6.28 -2.92
CA LEU A 141 1.81 -5.98 -1.53
C LEU A 141 0.81 -6.98 -0.93
N LEU A 142 -0.29 -7.22 -1.62
CA LEU A 142 -1.33 -8.14 -1.12
C LEU A 142 -0.78 -9.57 -0.99
N GLU A 143 0.05 -10.00 -1.93
CA GLU A 143 0.71 -11.29 -1.85
C GLU A 143 1.60 -11.37 -0.61
N GLN A 144 2.39 -10.34 -0.33
CA GLN A 144 3.27 -10.32 0.83
C GLN A 144 2.49 -10.24 2.15
N VAL A 145 1.40 -9.50 2.20
CA VAL A 145 0.52 -9.47 3.39
C VAL A 145 -0.08 -10.87 3.63
N TYR A 146 -0.54 -11.53 2.58
CA TYR A 146 -1.02 -12.90 2.66
C TYR A 146 0.08 -13.84 3.17
N ARG A 147 1.28 -13.71 2.62
CA ARG A 147 2.47 -14.48 3.06
C ARG A 147 2.76 -14.26 4.54
N CYS A 148 2.63 -13.04 5.04
CA CYS A 148 2.80 -12.75 6.46
C CYS A 148 1.87 -13.60 7.32
N PHE A 149 0.59 -13.66 6.98
CA PHE A 149 -0.36 -14.46 7.76
C PHE A 149 -0.06 -15.96 7.68
N ARG A 150 0.39 -16.44 6.52
CA ARG A 150 0.79 -17.84 6.37
C ARG A 150 1.99 -18.18 7.27
N ILE A 151 2.97 -17.27 7.32
CA ILE A 151 4.14 -17.43 8.18
C ILE A 151 3.74 -17.39 9.66
N ILE A 152 2.92 -16.40 10.05
CA ILE A 152 2.48 -16.23 11.44
C ILE A 152 1.76 -17.48 11.94
N HIS A 153 0.96 -18.11 11.10
CA HIS A 153 0.17 -19.29 11.46
C HIS A 153 0.90 -20.62 11.19
N ASN A 154 2.18 -20.58 10.82
CA ASN A 154 2.97 -21.76 10.46
C ASN A 154 2.32 -22.60 9.36
N GLU A 155 1.68 -21.96 8.41
CA GLU A 155 1.03 -22.64 7.30
C GLU A 155 1.95 -22.71 6.08
N PRO A 156 1.87 -23.81 5.27
CA PRO A 156 2.74 -23.96 4.10
C PRO A 156 2.42 -22.91 3.03
N TYR A 157 3.37 -22.10 2.67
CA TYR A 157 3.32 -21.16 1.56
C TYR A 157 4.68 -20.50 1.33
N HIS A 158 5.50 -20.49 2.36
CA HIS A 158 6.76 -19.76 2.32
C HIS A 158 7.95 -20.67 2.04
#